data_3c4bb6280dfa7d60067a4ec7d8d8629d
#
_entry.id   3c4bb6280dfa7d60067a4ec7d8d8629d
#
_cell.length_a   1.000
_cell.length_b   1.000
_cell.length_c   1.000
_cell.angle_alpha   90.00
_cell.angle_beta   90.00
_cell.angle_gamma   90.00
#
_symmetry.space_group_name_H-M   'P 1'
#
loop_
_entity.id
_entity.type
_entity.pdbx_description
1 polymer ?
#
loop_
_entity_poly.entity_id
_entity_poly.type
_entity_poly.pdbx_seq_one_letter_code
_entity_poly.pdbx_strand_id
1 'polypeptide(L)'
;MTGKHVWVASFAAVTIIAIVLLLAGSPNATANDQPSAANAEVTIDNFRFGPQAVTVPVGATVTWTNRDDTPHTIVSTEGVFKSKVRDTDEKFSYTFAKAGTYPYYCTIHPKMTGQIVVQ
;
A
#
# COMPACT_ATOMS: atom_id res chain seq x y z
N MET A 1 72.75 -2.49 -60.35
CA MET A 1 72.32 -3.84 -60.22
C MET A 1 71.48 -3.98 -58.98
N THR A 2 70.28 -4.29 -59.21
CA THR A 2 69.29 -4.93 -58.31
C THR A 2 69.06 -4.23 -56.97
N GLY A 3 68.21 -3.25 -57.03
CA GLY A 3 67.52 -2.79 -55.83
C GLY A 3 66.53 -3.77 -55.37
N LYS A 4 66.66 -4.23 -54.16
CA LYS A 4 65.62 -5.03 -53.53
C LYS A 4 64.67 -4.13 -52.82
N HIS A 5 63.51 -4.04 -53.38
CA HIS A 5 62.43 -3.33 -52.74
C HIS A 5 61.95 -4.12 -51.55
N VAL A 6 62.19 -3.55 -50.38
CA VAL A 6 61.60 -4.06 -49.19
C VAL A 6 60.22 -3.50 -49.09
N TRP A 7 59.28 -4.36 -49.29
CA TRP A 7 57.86 -4.02 -49.03
C TRP A 7 57.63 -4.07 -47.55
N VAL A 8 57.55 -2.90 -46.97
CA VAL A 8 57.03 -2.83 -45.61
C VAL A 8 55.52 -2.85 -45.70
N ALA A 9 54.94 -3.94 -45.48
CA ALA A 9 53.52 -4.06 -45.36
C ALA A 9 53.10 -3.46 -44.03
N SER A 10 52.58 -2.27 -44.11
CA SER A 10 51.96 -1.62 -42.96
C SER A 10 50.62 -2.30 -42.72
N PHE A 11 50.60 -3.21 -41.82
CA PHE A 11 49.33 -3.69 -41.32
C PHE A 11 48.79 -2.70 -40.29
N ALA A 12 47.93 -1.84 -40.76
CA ALA A 12 47.12 -1.08 -39.86
C ALA A 12 46.16 -2.09 -39.17
N ALA A 13 46.52 -2.41 -37.98
CA ALA A 13 45.59 -3.15 -37.12
C ALA A 13 44.46 -2.20 -36.75
N VAL A 14 43.37 -2.34 -37.43
CA VAL A 14 42.16 -1.72 -37.01
C VAL A 14 41.66 -2.49 -35.80
N THR A 15 42.03 -2.03 -34.65
CA THR A 15 41.40 -2.49 -33.42
C THR A 15 40.02 -1.90 -33.40
N ILE A 16 39.07 -2.67 -33.78
CA ILE A 16 37.68 -2.38 -33.52
C ILE A 16 37.48 -2.56 -32.02
N ILE A 17 37.55 -1.46 -31.31
CA ILE A 17 37.13 -1.45 -29.94
C ILE A 17 35.63 -1.56 -30.01
N ALA A 18 35.12 -2.76 -29.85
CA ALA A 18 33.72 -2.94 -29.55
C ALA A 18 33.48 -2.31 -28.18
N ILE A 19 33.03 -1.09 -28.19
CA ILE A 19 32.46 -0.50 -26.98
C ILE A 19 31.17 -1.27 -26.74
N VAL A 20 31.30 -2.29 -25.95
CA VAL A 20 30.13 -2.89 -25.33
C VAL A 20 29.62 -1.84 -24.36
N LEU A 21 28.73 -1.04 -24.86
CA LEU A 21 27.93 -0.21 -24.00
C LEU A 21 27.06 -1.16 -23.20
N LEU A 22 27.58 -1.61 -22.08
CA LEU A 22 26.77 -2.18 -21.04
C LEU A 22 25.86 -1.03 -20.56
N LEU A 23 24.74 -0.93 -21.22
CA LEU A 23 23.59 -0.34 -20.60
C LEU A 23 23.23 -1.28 -19.46
N ALA A 24 23.93 -1.12 -18.36
CA ALA A 24 23.37 -1.49 -17.09
C ALA A 24 22.14 -0.61 -16.95
N GLY A 25 21.06 -1.07 -17.52
CA GLY A 25 19.76 -0.64 -17.08
C GLY A 25 19.82 -0.88 -15.59
N SER A 26 19.98 0.15 -14.83
CA SER A 26 19.70 0.06 -13.42
C SER A 26 18.36 -0.62 -13.36
N PRO A 27 18.22 -1.77 -12.72
CA PRO A 27 16.92 -2.13 -12.26
C PRO A 27 16.57 -0.95 -11.37
N ASN A 28 15.75 -0.09 -11.89
CA ASN A 28 15.00 0.77 -11.05
C ASN A 28 14.16 -0.21 -10.25
N ALA A 29 14.78 -0.82 -9.28
CA ALA A 29 14.10 -1.37 -8.18
C ALA A 29 13.42 -0.16 -7.57
N THR A 30 12.29 0.17 -8.11
CA THR A 30 11.27 0.82 -7.35
C THR A 30 10.99 -0.14 -6.22
N ALA A 31 11.84 -0.05 -5.22
CA ALA A 31 11.72 -0.79 -3.98
C ALA A 31 10.43 -0.43 -3.24
N ASN A 32 9.46 0.12 -3.92
CA ASN A 32 8.19 0.59 -3.39
C ASN A 32 6.99 0.16 -4.21
N ASP A 33 7.06 -0.96 -4.90
CA ASP A 33 5.89 -1.75 -5.19
C ASP A 33 5.45 -2.63 -4.00
N GLN A 34 5.84 -2.25 -2.80
CA GLN A 34 5.06 -2.54 -1.63
C GLN A 34 3.79 -1.69 -1.83
N PRO A 35 2.61 -2.27 -2.09
CA PRO A 35 1.40 -1.47 -2.06
C PRO A 35 1.41 -0.79 -0.71
N SER A 36 1.55 0.53 -0.74
CA SER A 36 1.39 1.31 0.47
C SER A 36 0.05 0.89 1.02
N ALA A 37 0.05 0.36 2.26
CA ALA A 37 -1.15 -0.15 2.88
C ALA A 37 -2.25 0.87 2.65
N ALA A 38 -3.22 0.52 1.80
CA ALA A 38 -4.27 1.45 1.39
C ALA A 38 -5.10 1.76 2.63
N ASN A 39 -5.02 3.00 3.09
CA ASN A 39 -5.88 3.47 4.15
C ASN A 39 -7.31 3.51 3.64
N ALA A 40 -8.25 3.20 4.50
CA ALA A 40 -9.66 3.23 4.20
C ALA A 40 -10.41 4.07 5.22
N GLU A 41 -11.53 4.61 4.79
CA GLU A 41 -12.41 5.40 5.63
C GLU A 41 -13.80 4.78 5.68
N VAL A 42 -14.39 4.82 6.87
CA VAL A 42 -15.77 4.44 7.14
C VAL A 42 -16.48 5.66 7.73
N THR A 43 -17.59 6.01 7.15
CA THR A 43 -18.43 7.08 7.67
C THR A 43 -19.55 6.49 8.51
N ILE A 44 -19.81 7.06 9.66
CA ILE A 44 -20.99 6.77 10.46
C ILE A 44 -22.01 7.87 10.16
N ASP A 45 -23.11 7.49 9.54
CA ASP A 45 -24.16 8.39 9.15
C ASP A 45 -25.49 7.65 9.13
N ASN A 46 -26.53 8.31 9.61
CA ASN A 46 -27.88 7.75 9.69
C ASN A 46 -27.89 6.36 10.36
N PHE A 47 -27.20 6.25 11.50
CA PHE A 47 -27.09 5.02 12.31
C PHE A 47 -26.54 3.82 11.52
N ARG A 48 -25.61 4.05 10.61
CA ARG A 48 -24.96 3.01 9.80
C ARG A 48 -23.47 3.27 9.67
N PHE A 49 -22.73 2.19 9.54
CA PHE A 49 -21.35 2.23 9.05
C PHE A 49 -21.36 2.12 7.52
N GLY A 50 -20.79 3.07 6.86
CA GLY A 50 -20.74 3.11 5.40
C GLY A 50 -19.32 3.33 4.85
N PRO A 51 -18.79 2.40 4.05
CA PRO A 51 -19.36 1.10 3.67
C PRO A 51 -19.48 0.14 4.87
N GLN A 52 -20.46 -0.73 4.86
CA GLN A 52 -20.65 -1.71 5.94
C GLN A 52 -19.55 -2.77 5.97
N ALA A 53 -19.05 -3.16 4.80
CA ALA A 53 -17.93 -4.07 4.66
C ALA A 53 -16.82 -3.39 3.85
N VAL A 54 -15.60 -3.47 4.36
CA VAL A 54 -14.41 -2.88 3.72
C VAL A 54 -13.32 -3.93 3.68
N THR A 55 -12.69 -4.10 2.53
CA THR A 55 -11.52 -4.96 2.37
C THR A 55 -10.26 -4.11 2.24
N VAL A 56 -9.27 -4.41 3.07
CA VAL A 56 -8.00 -3.69 3.13
C VAL A 56 -6.82 -4.66 3.16
N PRO A 57 -5.63 -4.25 2.72
CA PRO A 57 -4.42 -5.07 2.88
C PRO A 57 -3.94 -5.06 4.33
N VAL A 58 -3.14 -6.07 4.68
CA VAL A 58 -2.42 -6.11 5.97
C VAL A 58 -1.58 -4.84 6.12
N GLY A 59 -1.63 -4.25 7.30
CA GLY A 59 -0.94 -2.99 7.62
C GLY A 59 -1.75 -1.74 7.33
N ALA A 60 -2.94 -1.86 6.74
CA ALA A 60 -3.81 -0.72 6.49
C ALA A 60 -4.36 -0.12 7.77
N THR A 61 -4.53 1.18 7.76
CA THR A 61 -5.24 1.93 8.80
C THR A 61 -6.64 2.25 8.31
N VAL A 62 -7.65 1.88 9.09
CA VAL A 62 -9.04 2.26 8.85
C VAL A 62 -9.41 3.37 9.83
N THR A 63 -10.02 4.41 9.31
CA THR A 63 -10.50 5.55 10.10
C THR A 63 -12.01 5.64 10.00
N TRP A 64 -12.68 5.64 11.13
CA TRP A 64 -14.12 5.89 11.24
C TRP A 64 -14.34 7.33 11.63
N THR A 65 -15.28 7.98 10.98
CA THR A 65 -15.70 9.35 11.29
C THR A 65 -17.19 9.39 11.57
N ASN A 66 -17.58 9.88 12.74
CA ASN A 66 -18.99 10.06 13.06
C ASN A 66 -19.53 11.34 12.42
N ARG A 67 -20.51 11.18 11.53
CA ARG A 67 -21.23 12.29 10.90
C ARG A 67 -22.65 12.44 11.38
N ASP A 68 -23.09 11.56 12.29
CA ASP A 68 -24.37 11.74 12.97
C ASP A 68 -24.28 12.83 14.05
N ASP A 69 -25.41 13.37 14.40
CA ASP A 69 -25.59 14.23 15.56
C ASP A 69 -25.77 13.45 16.88
N THR A 70 -25.67 12.14 16.79
CA THR A 70 -25.76 11.19 17.90
C THR A 70 -24.40 10.52 18.14
N PRO A 71 -23.99 10.30 19.39
CA PRO A 71 -22.74 9.63 19.69
C PRO A 71 -22.79 8.14 19.34
N HIS A 72 -21.64 7.62 18.90
CA HIS A 72 -21.44 6.22 18.55
C HIS A 72 -20.12 5.66 19.10
N THR A 73 -20.00 4.35 19.14
CA THR A 73 -18.75 3.63 19.42
C THR A 73 -18.41 2.69 18.26
N ILE A 74 -17.15 2.32 18.18
CA ILE A 74 -16.67 1.32 17.22
C ILE A 74 -15.95 0.24 18.01
N VAL A 75 -16.55 -0.93 18.13
CA VAL A 75 -16.05 -2.00 19.01
C VAL A 75 -16.02 -3.32 18.25
N SER A 76 -14.83 -3.91 18.18
CA SER A 76 -14.65 -5.25 17.64
C SER A 76 -15.41 -6.28 18.47
N THR A 77 -16.16 -7.15 17.79
CA THR A 77 -16.88 -8.27 18.45
C THR A 77 -15.92 -9.20 19.19
N GLU A 78 -14.70 -9.34 18.69
CA GLU A 78 -13.68 -10.23 19.25
C GLU A 78 -12.67 -9.52 20.14
N GLY A 79 -12.90 -8.25 20.47
CA GLY A 79 -12.04 -7.50 21.39
C GLY A 79 -10.71 -7.04 20.81
N VAL A 80 -10.58 -6.97 19.48
CA VAL A 80 -9.34 -6.55 18.83
C VAL A 80 -9.14 -5.05 18.93
N PHE A 81 -10.21 -4.27 18.80
CA PHE A 81 -10.19 -2.82 18.96
C PHE A 81 -11.46 -2.32 19.65
N LYS A 82 -11.31 -1.20 20.30
CA LYS A 82 -12.41 -0.55 21.02
C LYS A 82 -12.20 0.96 21.05
N SER A 83 -13.11 1.72 20.48
CA SER A 83 -13.12 3.16 20.62
C SER A 83 -13.77 3.60 21.93
N LYS A 84 -13.46 4.79 22.37
CA LYS A 84 -14.32 5.56 23.26
C LYS A 84 -15.53 6.06 22.46
N VAL A 85 -16.53 6.62 23.16
CA VAL A 85 -17.63 7.33 22.52
C VAL A 85 -17.09 8.42 21.59
N ARG A 86 -17.63 8.48 20.38
CA ARG A 86 -17.31 9.47 19.36
C ARG A 86 -18.52 10.35 19.13
N ASP A 87 -18.36 11.62 19.43
CA ASP A 87 -19.35 12.63 19.10
C ASP A 87 -19.25 13.04 17.63
N THR A 88 -20.13 13.91 17.19
CA THR A 88 -20.13 14.42 15.81
C THR A 88 -18.76 14.94 15.40
N ASP A 89 -18.32 14.54 14.20
CA ASP A 89 -17.02 14.86 13.59
C ASP A 89 -15.80 14.25 14.28
N GLU A 90 -15.95 13.52 15.36
CA GLU A 90 -14.85 12.80 15.97
C GLU A 90 -14.50 11.52 15.21
N LYS A 91 -13.21 11.15 15.29
CA LYS A 91 -12.63 10.03 14.55
C LYS A 91 -12.05 8.98 15.49
N PHE A 92 -12.03 7.76 14.99
CA PHE A 92 -11.30 6.65 15.56
C PHE A 92 -10.53 5.93 14.45
N SER A 93 -9.29 5.55 14.70
CA SER A 93 -8.47 4.82 13.74
C SER A 93 -7.87 3.58 14.36
N TYR A 94 -7.73 2.53 13.56
CA TYR A 94 -7.06 1.30 13.93
C TYR A 94 -6.25 0.74 12.76
N THR A 95 -5.03 0.27 13.04
CA THR A 95 -4.15 -0.35 12.04
C THR A 95 -4.18 -1.86 12.16
N PHE A 96 -4.50 -2.54 11.08
CA PHE A 96 -4.69 -3.99 11.03
C PHE A 96 -3.39 -4.70 10.65
N ALA A 97 -2.72 -5.31 11.61
CA ALA A 97 -1.44 -6.00 11.41
C ALA A 97 -1.59 -7.45 10.91
N LYS A 98 -2.77 -8.04 11.01
CA LYS A 98 -3.03 -9.46 10.67
C LYS A 98 -4.20 -9.60 9.73
N ALA A 99 -4.05 -10.51 8.76
CA ALA A 99 -5.16 -10.94 7.91
C ALA A 99 -6.28 -11.59 8.75
N GLY A 100 -7.51 -11.38 8.34
CA GLY A 100 -8.69 -11.93 9.00
C GLY A 100 -9.93 -11.11 8.72
N THR A 101 -11.05 -11.55 9.26
CA THR A 101 -12.31 -10.82 9.23
C THR A 101 -12.62 -10.30 10.62
N TYR A 102 -12.89 -9.01 10.71
CA TYR A 102 -13.08 -8.29 11.95
C TYR A 102 -14.48 -7.68 12.00
N PRO A 103 -15.47 -8.39 12.51
CA PRO A 103 -16.79 -7.84 12.73
C PRO A 103 -16.75 -6.82 13.88
N TYR A 104 -17.53 -5.78 13.76
CA TYR A 104 -17.63 -4.74 14.78
C TYR A 104 -19.06 -4.17 14.87
N TYR A 105 -19.31 -3.46 15.91
CA TYR A 105 -20.63 -2.89 16.18
C TYR A 105 -20.52 -1.63 17.04
N CYS A 106 -21.63 -0.91 17.15
CA CYS A 106 -21.80 0.18 18.10
C CYS A 106 -22.42 -0.33 19.38
N THR A 107 -21.81 -0.07 20.54
CA THR A 107 -22.33 -0.53 21.83
C THR A 107 -23.59 0.24 22.28
N ILE A 108 -23.77 1.45 21.79
CA ILE A 108 -24.94 2.29 22.09
C ILE A 108 -26.13 1.86 21.23
N HIS A 109 -25.88 1.42 20.01
CA HIS A 109 -26.88 0.96 19.05
C HIS A 109 -26.45 -0.40 18.49
N PRO A 110 -26.65 -1.51 19.22
CA PRO A 110 -26.03 -2.81 18.90
C PRO A 110 -26.42 -3.41 17.55
N LYS A 111 -27.47 -2.93 16.92
CA LYS A 111 -27.87 -3.33 15.55
C LYS A 111 -27.01 -2.68 14.46
N MET A 112 -26.29 -1.62 14.80
CA MET A 112 -25.29 -1.03 13.90
C MET A 112 -24.09 -1.95 13.86
N THR A 113 -23.86 -2.58 12.73
CA THR A 113 -22.77 -3.54 12.53
C THR A 113 -22.00 -3.25 11.26
N GLY A 114 -20.76 -3.64 11.26
CA GLY A 114 -19.89 -3.60 10.09
C GLY A 114 -18.82 -4.67 10.17
N GLN A 115 -18.00 -4.77 9.15
CA GLN A 115 -16.84 -5.65 9.17
C GLN A 115 -15.69 -5.09 8.33
N ILE A 116 -14.49 -5.37 8.78
CA ILE A 116 -13.26 -5.16 8.01
C ILE A 116 -12.70 -6.52 7.63
N VAL A 117 -12.42 -6.71 6.35
CA VAL A 117 -11.72 -7.88 5.83
C VAL A 117 -10.30 -7.47 5.50
N VAL A 118 -9.32 -8.14 6.10
CA VAL A 118 -7.90 -7.88 5.93
C VAL A 118 -7.25 -9.06 5.22
N GLN A 119 -6.65 -8.81 4.08
CA GLN A 119 -6.06 -9.87 3.25
C GLN A 119 -4.78 -9.45 2.53
#